data_dc3ea0b5e44eb285aa2d799788395cf9
#
_entry.id   dc3ea0b5e44eb285aa2d799788395cf9
#
_cell.length_a   1.000
_cell.length_b   1.000
_cell.length_c   1.000
_cell.angle_alpha   90.00
_cell.angle_beta   90.00
_cell.angle_gamma   90.00
#
_symmetry.space_group_name_H-M   'P 1'
#
loop_
_entity.id
_entity.type
_entity.pdbx_description
1 polymer ?
#
loop_
_entity_poly.entity_id
_entity_poly.type
_entity_poly.pdbx_seq_one_letter_code
_entity_poly.pdbx_strand_id
1 'polypeptide(L)'
;HEGVDIFAKKNTPIRSTTPGIVTKIGRNRLGGKVIGIQGPGAWHYYAHLNKFASVRLYERVKEGQVIGYVGKTGNAKTTPAHLHYGVYLPSGAINPYPLINQDK
;
A
#
# COMPACT_ATOMS: atom_id res chain seq x y z
N HIS A 1 2.53 -16.45 -2.38
CA HIS A 1 2.18 -15.54 -1.32
C HIS A 1 2.25 -14.12 -1.83
N GLU A 2 1.20 -13.34 -1.60
CA GLU A 2 1.01 -12.13 -2.40
C GLU A 2 1.24 -10.83 -1.64
N GLY A 3 1.92 -10.87 -0.52
CA GLY A 3 2.21 -9.66 0.19
C GLY A 3 2.60 -9.92 1.63
N VAL A 4 2.85 -8.85 2.36
CA VAL A 4 3.19 -8.91 3.78
C VAL A 4 2.25 -8.00 4.56
N ASP A 5 2.01 -8.35 5.81
CA ASP A 5 1.23 -7.54 6.73
C ASP A 5 2.20 -6.81 7.67
N ILE A 6 2.05 -5.50 7.71
CA ILE A 6 2.91 -4.64 8.54
C ILE A 6 2.01 -4.03 9.61
N PHE A 7 2.17 -4.47 10.84
CA PHE A 7 1.31 -4.02 11.93
C PHE A 7 1.79 -2.68 12.48
N ALA A 8 0.85 -1.77 12.66
CA ALA A 8 1.10 -0.43 13.17
C ALA A 8 -0.20 0.12 13.73
N LYS A 9 -0.11 1.15 14.54
CA LYS A 9 -1.29 1.79 15.09
C LYS A 9 -2.14 2.40 13.99
N LYS A 10 -3.46 2.38 14.21
CA LYS A 10 -4.39 3.07 13.33
C LYS A 10 -3.96 4.51 13.12
N ASN A 11 -4.03 4.96 11.86
CA ASN A 11 -3.63 6.30 11.43
C ASN A 11 -2.12 6.54 11.39
N THR A 12 -1.30 5.51 11.53
CA THR A 12 0.12 5.63 11.23
C THR A 12 0.26 5.97 9.73
N PRO A 13 1.07 6.98 9.39
CA PRO A 13 1.23 7.34 7.97
C PRO A 13 1.83 6.20 7.17
N ILE A 14 1.28 6.00 5.98
CA ILE A 14 1.81 5.05 5.01
C ILE A 14 2.54 5.87 3.95
N ARG A 15 3.81 5.54 3.73
CA ARG A 15 4.62 6.24 2.75
C ARG A 15 4.86 5.37 1.55
N SER A 16 4.84 6.00 0.37
CA SER A 16 5.12 5.25 -0.85
C SER A 16 6.53 4.67 -0.78
N THR A 17 6.63 3.39 -1.12
CA THR A 17 7.92 2.68 -1.13
C THR A 17 8.62 2.83 -2.48
N THR A 18 8.02 3.57 -3.41
CA THR A 18 8.53 3.74 -4.76
C THR A 18 8.13 5.10 -5.29
N PRO A 19 8.95 5.73 -6.14
CA PRO A 19 8.42 6.80 -6.98
C PRO A 19 7.49 6.18 -8.01
N GLY A 20 6.45 6.89 -8.42
CA GLY A 20 5.54 6.32 -9.41
C GLY A 20 4.30 7.16 -9.62
N ILE A 21 3.30 6.50 -10.23
CA ILE A 21 2.02 7.12 -10.57
C ILE A 21 0.93 6.38 -9.83
N VAL A 22 0.03 7.13 -9.19
CA VAL A 22 -1.14 6.54 -8.55
C VAL A 22 -2.08 6.04 -9.63
N THR A 23 -2.29 4.73 -9.70
CA THR A 23 -3.15 4.13 -10.71
C THR A 23 -4.43 3.55 -10.15
N LYS A 24 -4.56 3.49 -8.82
CA LYS A 24 -5.78 3.01 -8.20
C LYS A 24 -5.97 3.72 -6.86
N ILE A 25 -7.17 4.25 -6.66
CA ILE A 25 -7.65 4.72 -5.36
C ILE A 25 -9.09 4.24 -5.26
N GLY A 26 -9.40 3.40 -4.27
CA GLY A 26 -10.74 2.89 -4.20
C GLY A 26 -10.96 2.01 -3.00
N ARG A 27 -12.03 1.22 -3.09
CA ARG A 27 -12.34 0.23 -2.05
C ARG A 27 -12.77 -1.06 -2.71
N ASN A 28 -12.45 -2.15 -2.03
CA ASN A 28 -13.02 -3.43 -2.40
C ASN A 28 -13.28 -4.22 -1.12
N ARG A 29 -13.96 -5.36 -1.29
CA ARG A 29 -14.47 -6.11 -0.16
C ARG A 29 -13.37 -6.65 0.75
N LEU A 30 -12.29 -7.15 0.16
CA LEU A 30 -11.21 -7.75 0.93
C LEU A 30 -10.21 -6.72 1.42
N GLY A 31 -9.78 -5.84 0.54
CA GLY A 31 -8.73 -4.86 0.87
C GLY A 31 -9.22 -3.64 1.62
N GLY A 32 -10.54 -3.37 1.58
CA GLY A 32 -11.07 -2.14 2.14
C GLY A 32 -10.65 -0.95 1.31
N LYS A 33 -10.13 0.09 1.94
CA LYS A 33 -9.59 1.24 1.23
C LYS A 33 -8.19 0.90 0.75
N VAL A 34 -7.95 1.06 -0.55
CA VAL A 34 -6.71 0.61 -1.19
C VAL A 34 -6.13 1.69 -2.10
N ILE A 35 -4.82 1.67 -2.26
CA ILE A 35 -4.09 2.49 -3.21
C ILE A 35 -3.16 1.59 -4.00
N GLY A 36 -3.08 1.82 -5.31
CA GLY A 36 -2.10 1.17 -6.17
C GLY A 36 -1.21 2.21 -6.81
N ILE A 37 0.10 1.95 -6.83
CA ILE A 37 1.09 2.84 -7.42
C ILE A 37 1.92 2.05 -8.41
N GLN A 38 1.96 2.54 -9.65
CA GLN A 38 2.83 1.95 -10.67
C GLN A 38 4.19 2.59 -10.54
N GLY A 39 5.14 1.83 -10.05
CA GLY A 39 6.53 2.23 -10.00
C GLY A 39 7.31 1.68 -11.19
N PRO A 40 8.63 1.92 -11.23
CA PRO A 40 9.47 1.35 -12.29
C PRO A 40 9.44 -0.17 -12.20
N GLY A 41 8.89 -0.82 -13.23
CA GLY A 41 8.89 -2.28 -13.35
C GLY A 41 7.97 -3.04 -12.43
N ALA A 42 7.23 -2.38 -11.52
CA ALA A 42 6.37 -3.10 -10.58
C ALA A 42 5.21 -2.24 -10.13
N TRP A 43 4.11 -2.91 -9.81
CA TRP A 43 2.92 -2.26 -9.25
C TRP A 43 2.87 -2.55 -7.76
N HIS A 44 2.69 -1.51 -6.95
CA HIS A 44 2.69 -1.59 -5.49
C HIS A 44 1.29 -1.37 -4.97
N TYR A 45 0.82 -2.27 -4.11
CA TYR A 45 -0.55 -2.29 -3.62
C TYR A 45 -0.56 -2.14 -2.10
N TYR A 46 -1.38 -1.20 -1.62
CA TYR A 46 -1.49 -0.86 -0.20
C TYR A 46 -2.95 -1.00 0.21
N ALA A 47 -3.25 -1.84 1.19
CA ALA A 47 -4.63 -2.17 1.56
C ALA A 47 -4.90 -1.97 3.05
N HIS A 48 -6.18 -1.97 3.39
CA HIS A 48 -6.74 -1.80 4.74
C HIS A 48 -6.52 -0.39 5.30
N LEU A 49 -6.42 0.61 4.44
CA LEU A 49 -6.22 1.98 4.87
C LEU A 49 -7.44 2.49 5.65
N ASN A 50 -7.17 3.33 6.64
CA ASN A 50 -8.23 4.06 7.33
C ASN A 50 -8.72 5.23 6.50
N LYS A 51 -7.78 5.94 5.89
CA LYS A 51 -8.11 7.04 4.99
C LYS A 51 -6.96 7.28 4.02
N PHE A 52 -7.27 7.98 2.95
CA PHE A 52 -6.28 8.38 1.95
C PHE A 52 -5.65 9.71 2.35
N ALA A 53 -4.40 9.93 1.97
CA ALA A 53 -3.80 11.26 2.02
C ALA A 53 -4.32 12.08 0.83
N SER A 54 -3.81 13.30 0.67
CA SER A 54 -4.22 14.18 -0.43
C SER A 54 -3.53 13.76 -1.72
N VAL A 55 -3.87 12.59 -2.23
CA VAL A 55 -3.35 12.08 -3.50
C VAL A 55 -4.52 11.82 -4.44
N ARG A 56 -4.27 11.93 -5.73
CA ARG A 56 -5.29 11.74 -6.76
C ARG A 56 -4.86 10.67 -7.74
N LEU A 57 -5.86 10.09 -8.38
CA LEU A 57 -5.62 9.13 -9.45
C LEU A 57 -4.77 9.79 -10.55
N TYR A 58 -3.75 9.06 -10.99
CA TYR A 58 -2.79 9.48 -12.02
C TYR A 58 -1.82 10.58 -11.58
N GLU A 59 -1.83 10.93 -10.30
CA GLU A 59 -0.84 11.84 -9.74
C GLU A 59 0.50 11.14 -9.58
N ARG A 60 1.59 11.88 -9.79
CA ARG A 60 2.93 11.37 -9.54
C ARG A 60 3.26 11.49 -8.05
N VAL A 61 3.84 10.45 -7.47
CA VAL A 61 4.29 10.46 -6.09
C VAL A 61 5.78 10.16 -6.02
N LYS A 62 6.39 10.63 -4.95
CA LYS A 62 7.80 10.37 -4.67
C LYS A 62 7.91 9.25 -3.65
N GLU A 63 9.03 8.54 -3.67
CA GLU A 63 9.35 7.61 -2.59
C GLU A 63 9.35 8.37 -1.26
N GLY A 64 8.71 7.80 -0.25
CA GLY A 64 8.60 8.44 1.07
C GLY A 64 7.42 9.38 1.23
N GLN A 65 6.73 9.73 0.16
CA GLN A 65 5.56 10.59 0.25
C GLN A 65 4.42 9.86 0.95
N VAL A 66 3.72 10.56 1.86
CA VAL A 66 2.56 9.98 2.56
C VAL A 66 1.42 9.82 1.58
N ILE A 67 0.88 8.61 1.48
CA ILE A 67 -0.21 8.30 0.55
C ILE A 67 -1.49 7.90 1.28
N GLY A 68 -1.41 7.55 2.55
CA GLY A 68 -2.58 7.19 3.32
C GLY A 68 -2.22 6.87 4.76
N TYR A 69 -3.15 6.25 5.47
CA TYR A 69 -2.99 5.98 6.90
C TYR A 69 -3.51 4.60 7.24
N VAL A 70 -2.77 3.89 8.08
CA VAL A 70 -3.06 2.51 8.47
C VAL A 70 -4.45 2.41 9.09
N GLY A 71 -5.16 1.35 8.77
CA GLY A 71 -6.48 1.10 9.31
C GLY A 71 -6.80 -0.37 9.44
N LYS A 72 -8.11 -0.64 9.42
CA LYS A 72 -8.65 -1.99 9.58
C LYS A 72 -9.79 -2.23 8.59
N THR A 73 -9.81 -1.53 7.48
CA THR A 73 -10.92 -1.65 6.52
C THR A 73 -10.83 -2.96 5.75
N GLY A 74 -11.94 -3.33 5.13
CA GLY A 74 -12.02 -4.58 4.41
C GLY A 74 -12.08 -5.77 5.37
N ASN A 75 -11.42 -6.86 5.02
CA ASN A 75 -11.44 -8.06 5.86
C ASN A 75 -10.52 -7.98 7.08
N ALA A 76 -9.93 -6.82 7.35
CA ALA A 76 -9.09 -6.61 8.53
C ALA A 76 -9.89 -6.11 9.74
N LYS A 77 -11.21 -6.07 9.69
CA LYS A 77 -12.03 -5.52 10.78
C LYS A 77 -11.79 -6.19 12.13
N THR A 78 -11.48 -7.46 12.13
CA THR A 78 -11.33 -8.24 13.36
C THR A 78 -9.88 -8.49 13.73
N THR A 79 -8.94 -7.90 13.01
CA THR A 79 -7.51 -8.04 13.30
C THR A 79 -6.99 -6.74 13.91
N PRO A 80 -5.78 -6.77 14.52
CA PRO A 80 -5.11 -5.51 14.83
C PRO A 80 -4.89 -4.69 13.56
N ALA A 81 -4.79 -3.38 13.72
CA ALA A 81 -4.56 -2.50 12.58
C ALA A 81 -3.25 -2.85 11.88
N HIS A 82 -3.27 -2.88 10.57
CA HIS A 82 -2.07 -3.21 9.79
C HIS A 82 -2.22 -2.75 8.36
N LEU A 83 -1.09 -2.61 7.70
CA LEU A 83 -1.01 -2.38 6.26
C LEU A 83 -0.76 -3.74 5.59
N HIS A 84 -1.57 -4.07 4.59
CA HIS A 84 -1.24 -5.18 3.70
C HIS A 84 -0.55 -4.58 2.47
N TYR A 85 0.68 -5.00 2.22
CA TYR A 85 1.52 -4.43 1.16
C TYR A 85 1.95 -5.54 0.21
N GLY A 86 1.65 -5.37 -1.08
CA GLY A 86 2.02 -6.32 -2.10
C GLY A 86 2.77 -5.65 -3.25
N VAL A 87 3.63 -6.39 -3.92
CA VAL A 87 4.36 -5.92 -5.09
C VAL A 87 4.13 -6.92 -6.22
N TYR A 88 3.75 -6.40 -7.38
CA TYR A 88 3.37 -7.22 -8.52
C TYR A 88 4.21 -6.85 -9.73
N LEU A 89 4.92 -7.83 -10.26
CA LEU A 89 5.62 -7.72 -11.53
C LEU A 89 4.71 -8.24 -12.64
N PRO A 90 5.04 -7.99 -13.91
CA PRO A 90 4.28 -8.60 -15.00
C PRO A 90 4.22 -10.11 -14.89
N SER A 91 5.21 -10.74 -14.24
CA SER A 91 5.24 -12.18 -14.03
C SER A 91 4.45 -12.64 -12.80
N GLY A 92 3.91 -11.71 -12.00
CA GLY A 92 3.14 -12.03 -10.81
C GLY A 92 3.67 -11.36 -9.56
N ALA A 93 3.07 -11.72 -8.41
CA ALA A 93 3.44 -11.13 -7.13
C ALA A 93 4.82 -11.60 -6.67
N ILE A 94 5.51 -10.75 -5.94
CA ILE A 94 6.79 -11.11 -5.33
C ILE A 94 6.73 -10.80 -3.85
N ASN A 95 7.71 -11.33 -3.10
CA ASN A 95 7.85 -11.01 -1.70
C ASN A 95 8.39 -9.59 -1.56
N PRO A 96 7.63 -8.66 -0.96
CA PRO A 96 8.07 -7.27 -0.86
C PRO A 96 9.02 -7.01 0.30
N TYR A 97 9.29 -7.99 1.13
CA TYR A 97 10.08 -7.80 2.34
C TYR A 97 11.45 -7.16 2.08
N PRO A 98 12.21 -7.57 1.06
CA PRO A 98 13.49 -6.91 0.79
C PRO A 98 13.35 -5.43 0.47
N LEU A 99 12.21 -5.02 -0.10
CA LEU A 99 12.00 -3.62 -0.47
C LEU A 99 11.77 -2.75 0.76
N ILE A 100 11.06 -3.24 1.76
CA ILE A 100 10.78 -2.46 2.96
C ILE A 100 11.97 -2.43 3.92
N ASN A 101 12.99 -3.26 3.68
CA ASN A 101 14.18 -3.32 4.51
C ASN A 101 15.44 -2.81 3.80
N GLN A 102 15.29 -2.24 2.61
CA GLN A 102 16.48 -1.89 1.82
C GLN A 102 17.27 -0.71 2.39
N ASP A 103 16.71 0.00 3.34
CA ASP A 103 17.40 1.12 3.98
C ASP A 103 18.24 0.72 5.18
N LYS A 104 18.32 -0.53 5.45
CA LYS A 104 19.08 -1.04 6.60
C LYS A 104 20.56 -1.02 6.36
#